data_7c10b89732f213a29713018276e07482
#
_entry.id   7c10b89732f213a29713018276e07482
#
_cell.length_a   1.000
_cell.length_b   1.000
_cell.length_c   1.000
_cell.angle_alpha   90.00
_cell.angle_beta   90.00
_cell.angle_gamma   90.00
#
_symmetry.space_group_name_H-M   'P 1'
#
loop_
_entity.id
_entity.type
_entity.pdbx_description
1 polymer ?
#
loop_
_entity_poly.entity_id
_entity_poly.type
_entity_poly.pdbx_seq_one_letter_code
_entity_poly.pdbx_strand_id
1 'polypeptide(L)'
;MGSMKETIKTVAVDLFYRQGYFATSISDIAKGCGIQKASIYYHYPSKEDLLFFIMESTMNGLLDHLKAGLAVSDGVEAKMRAAVHGHVQFHLEQQKETFIASSELRGLSVEHYQVVVGKRDEYEGIFQGLIKEGRKQGIFDEGDDKILSYAVLTLCTAGAFWFKPEGRLAVDDIAEIYENFVLKGMKKPV
;
A
#
# COMPACT_ATOMS: atom_id res chain seq x y z
N MET A 1 -24.10 -6.95 6.97
CA MET A 1 -23.34 -8.22 7.12
C MET A 1 -22.42 -8.34 5.92
N GLY A 2 -21.10 -8.38 6.12
CA GLY A 2 -20.13 -8.60 5.04
C GLY A 2 -20.35 -9.95 4.36
N SER A 3 -19.99 -10.07 3.08
CA SER A 3 -20.08 -11.34 2.36
C SER A 3 -19.12 -12.37 2.99
N MET A 4 -19.40 -13.67 2.84
CA MET A 4 -18.49 -14.73 3.29
C MET A 4 -17.09 -14.57 2.68
N LYS A 5 -17.00 -14.07 1.45
CA LYS A 5 -15.75 -13.76 0.76
C LYS A 5 -14.92 -12.74 1.55
N GLU A 6 -15.55 -11.68 2.05
CA GLU A 6 -14.87 -10.66 2.89
C GLU A 6 -14.47 -11.22 4.25
N THR A 7 -15.28 -12.08 4.87
CA THR A 7 -14.92 -12.74 6.13
C THR A 7 -13.67 -13.60 5.96
N ILE A 8 -13.59 -14.39 4.88
CA ILE A 8 -12.42 -15.22 4.57
C ILE A 8 -11.18 -14.33 4.36
N LYS A 9 -11.31 -13.23 3.59
CA LYS A 9 -10.22 -12.26 3.38
C LYS A 9 -9.71 -11.71 4.71
N THR A 10 -10.60 -11.22 5.57
CA THR A 10 -10.24 -10.60 6.86
C THR A 10 -9.50 -11.58 7.77
N VAL A 11 -10.00 -12.82 7.88
CA VAL A 11 -9.33 -13.87 8.69
C VAL A 11 -7.98 -14.24 8.09
N ALA A 12 -7.89 -14.36 6.76
CA ALA A 12 -6.63 -14.67 6.08
C ALA A 12 -5.59 -13.56 6.27
N VAL A 13 -6.00 -12.29 6.15
CA VAL A 13 -5.14 -11.13 6.41
C VAL A 13 -4.58 -11.18 7.83
N ASP A 14 -5.42 -11.43 8.84
CA ASP A 14 -4.96 -11.51 10.23
C ASP A 14 -3.96 -12.65 10.44
N LEU A 15 -4.21 -13.84 9.88
CA LEU A 15 -3.32 -14.98 9.98
C LEU A 15 -2.01 -14.78 9.21
N PHE A 16 -2.07 -14.29 7.96
CA PHE A 16 -0.87 -14.02 7.17
C PHE A 16 0.01 -12.95 7.82
N TYR A 17 -0.59 -11.91 8.40
CA TYR A 17 0.15 -10.87 9.11
C TYR A 17 0.85 -11.41 10.37
N ARG A 18 0.16 -12.26 11.18
CA ARG A 18 0.69 -12.73 12.47
C ARG A 18 1.73 -13.83 12.35
N GLN A 19 1.56 -14.77 11.44
CA GLN A 19 2.40 -15.97 11.36
C GLN A 19 3.04 -16.21 9.99
N GLY A 20 2.77 -15.34 9.02
CA GLY A 20 3.26 -15.44 7.64
C GLY A 20 2.40 -16.33 6.75
N TYR A 21 2.47 -16.06 5.45
CA TYR A 21 1.72 -16.80 4.44
C TYR A 21 2.07 -18.29 4.43
N PHE A 22 3.36 -18.64 4.44
CA PHE A 22 3.79 -20.04 4.30
C PHE A 22 3.39 -20.91 5.50
N ALA A 23 3.37 -20.34 6.70
CA ALA A 23 2.99 -21.05 7.92
C ALA A 23 1.46 -21.17 8.11
N THR A 24 0.66 -20.42 7.35
CA THR A 24 -0.81 -20.44 7.42
C THR A 24 -1.38 -21.49 6.46
N SER A 25 -2.26 -22.38 6.94
CA SER A 25 -2.99 -23.34 6.10
C SER A 25 -4.42 -22.87 5.80
N ILE A 26 -5.02 -23.40 4.71
CA ILE A 26 -6.45 -23.19 4.43
C ILE A 26 -7.33 -23.74 5.57
N SER A 27 -6.86 -24.77 6.29
CA SER A 27 -7.58 -25.31 7.45
C SER A 27 -7.62 -24.32 8.62
N ASP A 28 -6.55 -23.56 8.85
CA ASP A 28 -6.50 -22.52 9.88
C ASP A 28 -7.47 -21.37 9.54
N ILE A 29 -7.49 -20.97 8.27
CA ILE A 29 -8.42 -19.93 7.80
C ILE A 29 -9.86 -20.41 7.94
N ALA A 30 -10.19 -21.65 7.54
CA ALA A 30 -11.52 -22.22 7.68
C ALA A 30 -11.97 -22.27 9.15
N LYS A 31 -11.07 -22.69 10.05
CA LYS A 31 -11.30 -22.69 11.50
C LYS A 31 -11.58 -21.27 12.02
N GLY A 32 -10.77 -20.29 11.60
CA GLY A 32 -10.96 -18.88 11.98
C GLY A 32 -12.28 -18.28 11.50
N CYS A 33 -12.78 -18.75 10.35
CA CYS A 33 -14.08 -18.34 9.80
C CYS A 33 -15.27 -19.13 10.37
N GLY A 34 -15.05 -20.23 11.10
CA GLY A 34 -16.12 -21.13 11.56
C GLY A 34 -16.82 -21.89 10.42
N ILE A 35 -16.12 -22.19 9.31
CA ILE A 35 -16.66 -22.86 8.12
C ILE A 35 -15.86 -24.10 7.74
N GLN A 36 -16.41 -24.91 6.84
CA GLN A 36 -15.70 -26.05 6.28
C GLN A 36 -14.65 -25.59 5.25
N LYS A 37 -13.52 -26.32 5.17
CA LYS A 37 -12.46 -26.06 4.18
C LYS A 37 -12.96 -26.00 2.74
N ALA A 38 -13.95 -26.85 2.38
CA ALA A 38 -14.57 -26.83 1.06
C ALA A 38 -15.23 -25.48 0.72
N SER A 39 -15.78 -24.79 1.71
CA SER A 39 -16.40 -23.47 1.52
C SER A 39 -15.38 -22.40 1.15
N ILE A 40 -14.14 -22.51 1.61
CA ILE A 40 -13.08 -21.58 1.18
C ILE A 40 -12.77 -21.77 -0.30
N TYR A 41 -12.62 -23.02 -0.75
CA TYR A 41 -12.33 -23.31 -2.15
C TYR A 41 -13.45 -22.92 -3.11
N TYR A 42 -14.69 -22.78 -2.63
CA TYR A 42 -15.76 -22.19 -3.41
C TYR A 42 -15.54 -20.71 -3.75
N HIS A 43 -14.91 -19.96 -2.85
CA HIS A 43 -14.63 -18.53 -3.01
C HIS A 43 -13.25 -18.24 -3.59
N TYR A 44 -12.27 -19.06 -3.25
CA TYR A 44 -10.86 -18.93 -3.66
C TYR A 44 -10.31 -20.30 -4.01
N PRO A 45 -10.00 -20.56 -5.30
CA PRO A 45 -9.59 -21.88 -5.78
C PRO A 45 -8.35 -22.46 -5.07
N SER A 46 -7.46 -21.59 -4.60
CA SER A 46 -6.26 -21.96 -3.86
C SER A 46 -5.92 -20.94 -2.75
N LYS A 47 -4.95 -21.29 -1.91
CA LYS A 47 -4.39 -20.32 -0.93
C LYS A 47 -3.66 -19.17 -1.65
N GLU A 48 -3.06 -19.47 -2.78
CA GLU A 48 -2.36 -18.49 -3.61
C GLU A 48 -3.32 -17.50 -4.26
N ASP A 49 -4.47 -17.96 -4.80
CA ASP A 49 -5.53 -17.07 -5.30
C ASP A 49 -6.06 -16.12 -4.23
N LEU A 50 -6.17 -16.59 -2.98
CA LEU A 50 -6.55 -15.75 -1.86
C LEU A 50 -5.48 -14.70 -1.54
N LEU A 51 -4.19 -15.08 -1.57
CA LEU A 51 -3.08 -14.14 -1.39
C LEU A 51 -3.06 -13.10 -2.51
N PHE A 52 -3.17 -13.56 -3.75
CA PHE A 52 -3.25 -12.67 -4.91
C PHE A 52 -4.40 -11.69 -4.79
N PHE A 53 -5.61 -12.16 -4.46
CA PHE A 53 -6.77 -11.29 -4.26
C PHE A 53 -6.52 -10.22 -3.19
N ILE A 54 -5.89 -10.59 -2.06
CA ILE A 54 -5.53 -9.63 -0.99
C ILE A 54 -4.57 -8.58 -1.55
N MET A 55 -3.48 -9.00 -2.19
CA MET A 55 -2.47 -8.09 -2.71
C MET A 55 -3.00 -7.19 -3.83
N GLU A 56 -3.73 -7.75 -4.78
CA GLU A 56 -4.30 -7.01 -5.89
C GLU A 56 -5.33 -5.98 -5.42
N SER A 57 -6.23 -6.38 -4.51
CA SER A 57 -7.22 -5.45 -3.94
C SER A 57 -6.57 -4.33 -3.14
N THR A 58 -5.48 -4.62 -2.42
CA THR A 58 -4.71 -3.61 -1.68
C THR A 58 -4.06 -2.61 -2.64
N MET A 59 -3.42 -3.10 -3.70
CA MET A 59 -2.79 -2.22 -4.70
C MET A 59 -3.81 -1.39 -5.47
N ASN A 60 -4.98 -1.95 -5.81
CA ASN A 60 -6.07 -1.19 -6.43
C ASN A 60 -6.56 -0.08 -5.49
N GLY A 61 -6.82 -0.39 -4.22
CA GLY A 61 -7.24 0.60 -3.23
C GLY A 61 -6.21 1.71 -3.05
N LEU A 62 -4.92 1.38 -3.03
CA LEU A 62 -3.84 2.36 -2.94
C LEU A 62 -3.76 3.27 -4.18
N LEU A 63 -3.90 2.71 -5.39
CA LEU A 63 -3.96 3.47 -6.64
C LEU A 63 -5.19 4.38 -6.71
N ASP A 64 -6.36 3.87 -6.33
CA ASP A 64 -7.61 4.65 -6.34
C ASP A 64 -7.53 5.80 -5.34
N HIS A 65 -6.99 5.55 -4.14
CA HIS A 65 -6.79 6.58 -3.11
C HIS A 65 -5.84 7.69 -3.60
N LEU A 66 -4.72 7.32 -4.21
CA LEU A 66 -3.78 8.28 -4.81
C LEU A 66 -4.45 9.11 -5.91
N LYS A 67 -5.10 8.45 -6.88
CA LYS A 67 -5.76 9.13 -8.00
C LYS A 67 -6.87 10.09 -7.53
N ALA A 68 -7.63 9.71 -6.51
CA ALA A 68 -8.66 10.58 -5.92
C ALA A 68 -8.04 11.84 -5.29
N GLY A 69 -6.95 11.70 -4.52
CA GLY A 69 -6.24 12.84 -3.93
C GLY A 69 -5.66 13.79 -4.98
N LEU A 70 -5.09 13.24 -6.05
CA LEU A 70 -4.53 14.04 -7.14
C LEU A 70 -5.61 14.80 -7.93
N ALA A 71 -6.80 14.22 -8.09
CA ALA A 71 -7.89 14.82 -8.88
C ALA A 71 -8.44 16.11 -8.27
N VAL A 72 -8.35 16.27 -6.95
CA VAL A 72 -8.84 17.45 -6.22
C VAL A 72 -7.73 18.45 -5.88
N SER A 73 -6.48 18.15 -6.25
CA SER A 73 -5.31 18.99 -5.96
C SER A 73 -4.92 19.81 -7.18
N ASP A 74 -4.59 21.09 -6.99
CA ASP A 74 -4.14 21.96 -8.06
C ASP A 74 -2.65 22.31 -7.91
N GLY A 75 -1.92 22.21 -9.02
CA GLY A 75 -0.47 22.41 -9.05
C GLY A 75 0.33 21.23 -8.50
N VAL A 76 1.60 21.13 -8.92
CA VAL A 76 2.45 19.96 -8.66
C VAL A 76 2.80 19.82 -7.17
N GLU A 77 2.99 20.93 -6.46
CA GLU A 77 3.31 20.90 -5.03
C GLU A 77 2.11 20.34 -4.22
N ALA A 78 0.89 20.82 -4.49
CA ALA A 78 -0.31 20.32 -3.83
C ALA A 78 -0.57 18.84 -4.16
N LYS A 79 -0.33 18.43 -5.41
CA LYS A 79 -0.42 17.03 -5.83
C LYS A 79 0.60 16.15 -5.12
N MET A 80 1.85 16.59 -5.00
CA MET A 80 2.88 15.84 -4.26
C MET A 80 2.53 15.73 -2.77
N ARG A 81 2.02 16.81 -2.18
CA ARG A 81 1.52 16.82 -0.80
C ARG A 81 0.42 15.78 -0.61
N ALA A 82 -0.62 15.83 -1.45
CA ALA A 82 -1.72 14.86 -1.42
C ALA A 82 -1.25 13.41 -1.65
N ALA A 83 -0.29 13.20 -2.56
CA ALA A 83 0.28 11.89 -2.84
C ALA A 83 1.01 11.30 -1.62
N VAL A 84 1.86 12.08 -0.96
CA VAL A 84 2.60 11.64 0.24
C VAL A 84 1.63 11.43 1.41
N HIS A 85 0.74 12.39 1.66
CA HIS A 85 -0.26 12.29 2.73
C HIS A 85 -1.11 11.02 2.58
N GLY A 86 -1.72 10.85 1.40
CA GLY A 86 -2.57 9.69 1.13
C GLY A 86 -1.83 8.36 1.15
N HIS A 87 -0.54 8.33 0.72
CA HIS A 87 0.28 7.12 0.83
C HIS A 87 0.49 6.73 2.29
N VAL A 88 0.89 7.67 3.15
CA VAL A 88 1.10 7.41 4.58
C VAL A 88 -0.22 7.00 5.24
N GLN A 89 -1.29 7.76 5.03
CA GLN A 89 -2.61 7.45 5.57
C GLN A 89 -3.05 6.03 5.22
N PHE A 90 -3.02 5.66 3.94
CA PHE A 90 -3.42 4.32 3.48
C PHE A 90 -2.58 3.21 4.12
N HIS A 91 -1.25 3.40 4.23
CA HIS A 91 -0.37 2.40 4.83
C HIS A 91 -0.58 2.23 6.33
N LEU A 92 -0.93 3.28 7.04
CA LEU A 92 -1.21 3.21 8.48
C LEU A 92 -2.61 2.64 8.76
N GLU A 93 -3.63 3.00 7.97
CA GLU A 93 -5.00 2.49 8.10
C GLU A 93 -5.14 1.02 7.65
N GLN A 94 -4.42 0.63 6.58
CA GLN A 94 -4.45 -0.72 6.00
C GLN A 94 -3.14 -1.47 6.32
N GLN A 95 -2.65 -1.33 7.55
CA GLN A 95 -1.32 -1.79 7.96
C GLN A 95 -1.05 -3.26 7.67
N LYS A 96 -2.02 -4.14 7.94
CA LYS A 96 -1.86 -5.59 7.73
C LYS A 96 -1.81 -5.95 6.25
N GLU A 97 -2.73 -5.40 5.47
CA GLU A 97 -2.82 -5.64 4.02
C GLU A 97 -1.58 -5.12 3.28
N THR A 98 -1.12 -3.91 3.61
CA THR A 98 0.07 -3.31 3.01
C THR A 98 1.36 -4.04 3.42
N PHE A 99 1.42 -4.53 4.65
CA PHE A 99 2.52 -5.40 5.09
C PHE A 99 2.57 -6.70 4.27
N ILE A 100 1.44 -7.41 4.13
CA ILE A 100 1.35 -8.64 3.33
C ILE A 100 1.73 -8.35 1.87
N ALA A 101 1.17 -7.28 1.30
CA ALA A 101 1.50 -6.87 -0.07
C ALA A 101 3.00 -6.61 -0.25
N SER A 102 3.71 -6.15 0.78
CA SER A 102 5.15 -5.87 0.72
C SER A 102 6.04 -7.08 0.97
N SER A 103 5.65 -7.99 1.89
CA SER A 103 6.51 -9.05 2.39
C SER A 103 6.30 -10.42 1.72
N GLU A 104 5.09 -10.72 1.21
CA GLU A 104 4.71 -12.08 0.83
C GLU A 104 4.69 -12.33 -0.70
N LEU A 105 5.34 -11.47 -1.49
CA LEU A 105 5.42 -11.61 -2.95
C LEU A 105 5.92 -12.98 -3.42
N ARG A 106 6.77 -13.62 -2.63
CA ARG A 106 7.33 -14.96 -2.93
C ARG A 106 6.28 -16.07 -2.91
N GLY A 107 5.09 -15.78 -2.36
CA GLY A 107 3.96 -16.70 -2.32
C GLY A 107 3.13 -16.75 -3.59
N LEU A 108 3.38 -15.83 -4.54
CA LEU A 108 2.64 -15.70 -5.79
C LEU A 108 3.23 -16.56 -6.91
N SER A 109 2.38 -17.03 -7.82
CA SER A 109 2.77 -17.55 -9.13
C SER A 109 3.44 -16.45 -9.96
N VAL A 110 4.14 -16.82 -11.03
CA VAL A 110 4.80 -15.86 -11.94
C VAL A 110 3.78 -14.90 -12.54
N GLU A 111 2.63 -15.40 -12.95
CA GLU A 111 1.55 -14.62 -13.56
C GLU A 111 0.99 -13.58 -12.58
N HIS A 112 0.62 -14.00 -11.38
CA HIS A 112 0.08 -13.12 -10.35
C HIS A 112 1.13 -12.11 -9.83
N TYR A 113 2.38 -12.55 -9.71
CA TYR A 113 3.50 -11.66 -9.37
C TYR A 113 3.63 -10.52 -10.39
N GLN A 114 3.58 -10.82 -11.70
CA GLN A 114 3.68 -9.79 -12.75
C GLN A 114 2.53 -8.77 -12.66
N VAL A 115 1.30 -9.22 -12.35
CA VAL A 115 0.16 -8.32 -12.17
C VAL A 115 0.39 -7.37 -11.00
N VAL A 116 0.82 -7.89 -9.84
CA VAL A 116 1.04 -7.07 -8.64
C VAL A 116 2.20 -6.09 -8.85
N VAL A 117 3.30 -6.55 -9.46
CA VAL A 117 4.46 -5.68 -9.78
C VAL A 117 4.07 -4.60 -10.79
N GLY A 118 3.31 -4.92 -11.83
CA GLY A 118 2.83 -3.92 -12.79
C GLY A 118 2.02 -2.79 -12.12
N LYS A 119 1.20 -3.11 -11.12
CA LYS A 119 0.47 -2.09 -10.34
C LYS A 119 1.41 -1.24 -9.46
N ARG A 120 2.48 -1.82 -8.93
CA ARG A 120 3.51 -1.07 -8.19
C ARG A 120 4.28 -0.12 -9.11
N ASP A 121 4.64 -0.58 -10.31
CA ASP A 121 5.31 0.24 -11.32
C ASP A 121 4.42 1.41 -11.75
N GLU A 122 3.09 1.17 -11.94
CA GLU A 122 2.12 2.24 -12.19
C GLU A 122 2.11 3.25 -11.05
N TYR A 123 2.03 2.79 -9.81
CA TYR A 123 2.01 3.64 -8.62
C TYR A 123 3.28 4.49 -8.51
N GLU A 124 4.44 3.86 -8.63
CA GLU A 124 5.74 4.55 -8.61
C GLU A 124 5.86 5.55 -9.76
N GLY A 125 5.40 5.18 -10.97
CA GLY A 125 5.42 6.06 -12.14
C GLY A 125 4.66 7.37 -11.94
N ILE A 126 3.59 7.37 -11.13
CA ILE A 126 2.87 8.59 -10.78
C ILE A 126 3.76 9.51 -9.94
N PHE A 127 4.45 8.99 -8.92
CA PHE A 127 5.40 9.79 -8.12
C PHE A 127 6.56 10.33 -8.96
N GLN A 128 7.15 9.50 -9.83
CA GLN A 128 8.19 9.95 -10.77
C GLN A 128 7.68 11.09 -11.65
N GLY A 129 6.46 10.99 -12.16
CA GLY A 129 5.81 12.03 -12.96
C GLY A 129 5.68 13.36 -12.22
N LEU A 130 5.24 13.32 -10.95
CA LEU A 130 5.12 14.51 -10.10
C LEU A 130 6.49 15.15 -9.82
N ILE A 131 7.51 14.33 -9.51
CA ILE A 131 8.88 14.81 -9.28
C ILE A 131 9.41 15.50 -10.53
N LYS A 132 9.31 14.84 -11.68
CA LYS A 132 9.75 15.37 -12.96
C LYS A 132 9.06 16.70 -13.31
N GLU A 133 7.77 16.79 -13.09
CA GLU A 133 7.00 18.01 -13.36
C GLU A 133 7.41 19.15 -12.41
N GLY A 134 7.57 18.88 -11.11
CA GLY A 134 8.02 19.88 -10.15
C GLY A 134 9.40 20.42 -10.43
N ARG A 135 10.31 19.56 -10.92
CA ARG A 135 11.65 19.99 -11.38
C ARG A 135 11.58 20.88 -12.60
N LYS A 136 10.77 20.52 -13.61
CA LYS A 136 10.59 21.37 -14.79
C LYS A 136 10.05 22.75 -14.45
N GLN A 137 9.20 22.84 -13.44
CA GLN A 137 8.66 24.11 -12.95
C GLN A 137 9.62 24.86 -12.02
N GLY A 138 10.79 24.28 -11.68
CA GLY A 138 11.76 24.88 -10.78
C GLY A 138 11.31 24.90 -9.29
N ILE A 139 10.29 24.11 -8.94
CA ILE A 139 9.77 23.99 -7.57
C ILE A 139 10.58 22.97 -6.77
N PHE A 140 10.91 21.83 -7.39
CA PHE A 140 11.76 20.80 -6.79
C PHE A 140 13.20 20.90 -7.27
N ASP A 141 14.13 20.50 -6.41
CA ASP A 141 15.57 20.52 -6.67
C ASP A 141 15.97 19.43 -7.67
N GLU A 142 17.19 19.54 -8.20
CA GLU A 142 17.74 18.59 -9.16
C GLU A 142 17.96 17.21 -8.51
N GLY A 143 17.79 16.15 -9.31
CA GLY A 143 18.00 14.78 -8.87
C GLY A 143 17.51 13.76 -9.89
N ASP A 144 17.74 12.49 -9.63
CA ASP A 144 17.22 11.39 -10.43
C ASP A 144 15.76 11.08 -9.99
N ASP A 145 14.81 11.25 -10.89
CA ASP A 145 13.37 11.10 -10.60
C ASP A 145 13.04 9.71 -10.01
N LYS A 146 13.73 8.65 -10.47
CA LYS A 146 13.51 7.29 -10.03
C LYS A 146 14.07 7.06 -8.62
N ILE A 147 15.27 7.55 -8.35
CA ILE A 147 15.88 7.42 -7.02
C ILE A 147 15.11 8.24 -5.99
N LEU A 148 14.67 9.45 -6.35
CA LEU A 148 13.85 10.28 -5.46
C LEU A 148 12.47 9.63 -5.18
N SER A 149 11.83 9.01 -6.18
CA SER A 149 10.58 8.29 -5.95
C SER A 149 10.77 7.10 -5.00
N TYR A 150 11.84 6.32 -5.16
CA TYR A 150 12.17 5.22 -4.23
C TYR A 150 12.43 5.73 -2.81
N ALA A 151 13.15 6.84 -2.66
CA ALA A 151 13.43 7.41 -1.34
C ALA A 151 12.13 7.83 -0.64
N VAL A 152 11.24 8.55 -1.35
CA VAL A 152 9.94 8.99 -0.81
C VAL A 152 9.08 7.78 -0.45
N LEU A 153 8.87 6.84 -1.38
CA LEU A 153 8.00 5.69 -1.16
C LEU A 153 8.53 4.79 -0.04
N THR A 154 9.84 4.52 0.00
CA THR A 154 10.45 3.70 1.07
C THR A 154 10.29 4.35 2.43
N LEU A 155 10.57 5.66 2.54
CA LEU A 155 10.40 6.41 3.77
C LEU A 155 8.96 6.34 4.27
N CYS A 156 7.99 6.60 3.39
CA CYS A 156 6.57 6.69 3.76
C CYS A 156 5.97 5.30 4.09
N THR A 157 6.34 4.25 3.35
CA THR A 157 5.91 2.87 3.62
C THR A 157 6.41 2.37 4.99
N ALA A 158 7.63 2.79 5.40
CA ALA A 158 8.22 2.34 6.66
C ALA A 158 7.39 2.72 7.90
N GLY A 159 6.51 3.70 7.81
CA GLY A 159 5.57 4.07 8.87
C GLY A 159 4.74 2.90 9.36
N ALA A 160 4.30 2.02 8.47
CA ALA A 160 3.49 0.85 8.79
C ALA A 160 4.19 -0.15 9.74
N PHE A 161 5.53 -0.20 9.80
CA PHE A 161 6.26 -1.14 10.67
C PHE A 161 6.29 -0.74 12.15
N TRP A 162 6.17 0.54 12.45
CA TRP A 162 6.27 1.05 13.83
C TRP A 162 4.99 1.70 14.33
N PHE A 163 4.03 2.01 13.47
CA PHE A 163 2.77 2.64 13.85
C PHE A 163 1.97 1.75 14.81
N LYS A 164 1.39 2.41 15.81
CA LYS A 164 0.46 1.79 16.77
C LYS A 164 -0.79 2.67 16.85
N PRO A 165 -2.00 2.11 16.62
CA PRO A 165 -3.26 2.89 16.65
C PRO A 165 -3.50 3.62 17.97
N GLU A 166 -3.01 3.05 19.10
CA GLU A 166 -3.12 3.65 20.43
C GLU A 166 -1.95 4.58 20.74
N GLY A 167 -1.15 4.92 19.75
CA GLY A 167 0.02 5.77 19.89
C GLY A 167 -0.33 7.25 20.16
N ARG A 168 0.70 8.06 20.36
CA ARG A 168 0.58 9.48 20.72
C ARG A 168 -0.03 10.35 19.63
N LEU A 169 0.12 10.00 18.38
CA LEU A 169 -0.30 10.79 17.21
C LEU A 169 -1.35 10.03 16.41
N ALA A 170 -2.34 10.75 15.90
CA ALA A 170 -3.29 10.23 14.95
C ALA A 170 -2.64 9.97 13.57
N VAL A 171 -3.30 9.20 12.72
CA VAL A 171 -2.83 8.90 11.36
C VAL A 171 -2.57 10.17 10.57
N ASP A 172 -3.50 11.14 10.62
CA ASP A 172 -3.39 12.41 9.89
C ASP A 172 -2.22 13.26 10.37
N ASP A 173 -1.95 13.30 11.71
CA ASP A 173 -0.80 14.02 12.25
C ASP A 173 0.53 13.46 11.71
N ILE A 174 0.61 12.13 11.63
CA ILE A 174 1.78 11.45 11.08
C ILE A 174 1.93 11.73 9.59
N ALA A 175 0.83 11.64 8.84
CA ALA A 175 0.83 11.92 7.41
C ALA A 175 1.26 13.37 7.12
N GLU A 176 0.79 14.35 7.89
CA GLU A 176 1.20 15.75 7.78
C GLU A 176 2.70 15.95 8.09
N ILE A 177 3.25 15.25 9.07
CA ILE A 177 4.69 15.29 9.37
C ILE A 177 5.50 14.77 8.19
N TYR A 178 5.09 13.62 7.62
CA TYR A 178 5.79 13.03 6.48
C TYR A 178 5.73 13.90 5.23
N GLU A 179 4.55 14.45 4.91
CA GLU A 179 4.41 15.34 3.74
C GLU A 179 5.29 16.59 3.88
N ASN A 180 5.31 17.20 5.07
CA ASN A 180 6.14 18.37 5.31
C ASN A 180 7.63 18.04 5.25
N PHE A 181 8.05 16.87 5.75
CA PHE A 181 9.43 16.41 5.68
C PHE A 181 9.86 16.18 4.22
N VAL A 182 9.06 15.44 3.44
CA VAL A 182 9.34 15.15 2.04
C VAL A 182 9.42 16.43 1.21
N LEU A 183 8.41 17.30 1.33
CA LEU A 183 8.37 18.54 0.55
C LEU A 183 9.51 19.49 0.89
N LYS A 184 9.89 19.63 2.17
CA LYS A 184 11.04 20.43 2.56
C LYS A 184 12.35 19.86 2.00
N GLY A 185 12.50 18.53 1.98
CA GLY A 185 13.68 17.86 1.43
C GLY A 185 13.79 17.93 -0.11
N MET A 186 12.64 18.11 -0.77
CA MET A 186 12.60 18.17 -2.25
C MET A 186 12.63 19.59 -2.82
N LYS A 187 12.30 20.60 -2.03
CA LYS A 187 12.29 22.00 -2.50
C LYS A 187 13.70 22.52 -2.77
N LYS A 188 13.80 23.32 -3.83
CA LYS A 188 15.02 24.08 -4.11
C LYS A 188 15.35 24.99 -2.92
N PRO A 189 16.62 25.00 -2.44
CA PRO A 189 17.04 26.02 -1.48
C PRO A 189 16.76 27.41 -2.01
N VAL A 190 16.24 28.30 -1.16
CA VAL A 190 16.00 29.71 -1.47
C VAL A 190 17.33 30.47 -1.48
#